data_906ef54953065edca0e9286fa932964c
#
_entry.id   906ef54953065edca0e9286fa932964c
#
_cell.length_a   1.000
_cell.length_b   1.000
_cell.length_c   1.000
_cell.angle_alpha   90.00
_cell.angle_beta   90.00
_cell.angle_gamma   90.00
#
_symmetry.space_group_name_H-M   'P 1'
#
loop_
_entity.id
_entity.type
_entity.pdbx_description
1 polymer ?
#
loop_
_entity_poly.entity_id
_entity_poly.type
_entity_poly.pdbx_seq_one_letter_code
_entity_poly.pdbx_strand_id
1 'polypeptide(L)'
;MRNFEYYTPTQVLFGKDTHLQAGSLLKKYGAKKVLIHYGGQSAVRSGLIDEITSNLKEEGLEYITLGGVIPNPLLSKVREGIELCQKEHVDFILAVGGGSVIDSSKAIGYGVANPNNDVWDFCLKKAVPTGCLPIGVILTIAASGSEMSSSSVITNEETKEKRGCAKTDYCRPKFAILNPRLTYTLPQYQTESGCVDILMHTMERYFVNIETMEITDSISEALMQTVIYNARILMKEPDNCSARAEIMWAGSLSHNGLTGCGTGGGDWACHQLEHELGGVYNVTHGAGLAAIWGSWARYVYEVNPERFAQFATNVFDIPCGTDYKETALAGIEAMENFFRSVEMPTSLHELGLDLTDQQIHDLAFKCSFEDTRTIGIFKQLNMRDMEKIYLMAR
;
A
#
# COMPACT_ATOMS: atom_id res chain seq x y z
N MET A 1 -16.95 11.88 16.40
CA MET A 1 -17.15 11.27 15.04
C MET A 1 -17.17 12.36 13.98
N ARG A 2 -16.45 12.17 12.84
CA ARG A 2 -16.49 13.07 11.68
C ARG A 2 -17.43 12.50 10.61
N ASN A 3 -18.04 13.38 9.80
CA ASN A 3 -18.79 12.97 8.62
C ASN A 3 -17.86 12.29 7.62
N PHE A 4 -18.34 11.27 6.93
CA PHE A 4 -17.59 10.54 5.91
C PHE A 4 -18.50 10.10 4.78
N GLU A 5 -17.90 9.87 3.63
CA GLU A 5 -18.49 9.15 2.51
C GLU A 5 -17.72 7.84 2.30
N TYR A 6 -18.42 6.75 2.11
CA TYR A 6 -17.83 5.44 1.82
C TYR A 6 -18.24 4.98 0.43
N TYR A 7 -17.27 4.88 -0.46
CA TYR A 7 -17.47 4.47 -1.84
C TYR A 7 -16.38 3.50 -2.28
N THR A 8 -16.76 2.26 -2.57
CA THR A 8 -15.84 1.19 -3.00
C THR A 8 -16.46 0.36 -4.13
N PRO A 9 -16.46 0.88 -5.37
CA PRO A 9 -17.19 0.31 -6.50
C PRO A 9 -16.51 -0.90 -7.14
N THR A 10 -15.31 -1.28 -6.72
CA THR A 10 -14.54 -2.37 -7.32
C THR A 10 -15.26 -3.70 -7.14
N GLN A 11 -15.56 -4.39 -8.24
CA GLN A 11 -16.06 -5.76 -8.18
C GLN A 11 -14.92 -6.70 -7.81
N VAL A 12 -15.07 -7.47 -6.74
CA VAL A 12 -14.07 -8.45 -6.31
C VAL A 12 -14.50 -9.86 -6.72
N LEU A 13 -13.61 -10.59 -7.38
CA LEU A 13 -13.70 -12.03 -7.58
C LEU A 13 -12.65 -12.71 -6.72
N PHE A 14 -13.08 -13.41 -5.69
CA PHE A 14 -12.19 -14.04 -4.72
C PHE A 14 -12.28 -15.56 -4.80
N GLY A 15 -11.13 -16.23 -4.86
CA GLY A 15 -11.06 -17.67 -4.76
C GLY A 15 -10.12 -18.33 -5.79
N LYS A 16 -10.05 -19.65 -5.68
CA LYS A 16 -9.22 -20.49 -6.55
C LYS A 16 -9.64 -20.32 -8.03
N ASP A 17 -8.65 -20.20 -8.90
CA ASP A 17 -8.77 -20.17 -10.37
C ASP A 17 -9.62 -19.01 -10.93
N THR A 18 -9.96 -18.01 -10.09
CA THR A 18 -10.75 -16.84 -10.51
C THR A 18 -10.06 -16.00 -11.59
N HIS A 19 -8.74 -16.05 -11.73
CA HIS A 19 -7.97 -15.35 -12.76
C HIS A 19 -8.30 -15.84 -14.18
N LEU A 20 -8.82 -17.05 -14.33
CA LEU A 20 -9.32 -17.58 -15.61
C LEU A 20 -10.60 -16.87 -16.11
N GLN A 21 -11.19 -16.00 -15.29
CA GLN A 21 -12.35 -15.18 -15.67
C GLN A 21 -11.96 -13.77 -16.15
N ALA A 22 -10.68 -13.48 -16.30
CA ALA A 22 -10.18 -12.15 -16.66
C ALA A 22 -10.76 -11.65 -17.99
N GLY A 23 -10.76 -12.49 -19.02
CA GLY A 23 -11.30 -12.13 -20.34
C GLY A 23 -12.77 -11.78 -20.32
N SER A 24 -13.60 -12.59 -19.66
CA SER A 24 -15.03 -12.33 -19.53
C SER A 24 -15.34 -11.05 -18.75
N LEU A 25 -14.54 -10.74 -17.71
CA LEU A 25 -14.67 -9.48 -16.98
C LEU A 25 -14.26 -8.28 -17.84
N LEU A 26 -13.13 -8.35 -18.52
CA LEU A 26 -12.71 -7.31 -19.46
C LEU A 26 -13.79 -6.99 -20.48
N LYS A 27 -14.39 -8.03 -21.09
CA LYS A 27 -15.50 -7.91 -22.04
C LYS A 27 -16.75 -7.28 -21.41
N LYS A 28 -17.10 -7.69 -20.17
CA LYS A 28 -18.21 -7.11 -19.39
C LYS A 28 -18.01 -5.60 -19.21
N TYR A 29 -16.79 -5.14 -19.01
CA TYR A 29 -16.46 -3.73 -18.84
C TYR A 29 -16.12 -3.01 -20.15
N GLY A 30 -16.35 -3.64 -21.31
CA GLY A 30 -16.28 -3.03 -22.63
C GLY A 30 -14.91 -2.93 -23.25
N ALA A 31 -13.91 -3.67 -22.73
CA ALA A 31 -12.57 -3.70 -23.28
C ALA A 31 -12.56 -4.27 -24.72
N LYS A 32 -11.73 -3.71 -25.57
CA LYS A 32 -11.47 -4.18 -26.94
C LYS A 32 -9.99 -4.46 -27.13
N LYS A 33 -9.11 -3.52 -26.72
CA LYS A 33 -7.67 -3.67 -26.76
C LYS A 33 -7.05 -3.39 -25.40
N VAL A 34 -6.41 -4.40 -24.82
CA VAL A 34 -5.95 -4.41 -23.43
C VAL A 34 -4.44 -4.27 -23.36
N LEU A 35 -3.96 -3.39 -22.48
CA LEU A 35 -2.56 -3.45 -22.02
C LEU A 35 -2.52 -4.42 -20.82
N ILE A 36 -1.79 -5.54 -20.95
CA ILE A 36 -1.40 -6.40 -19.82
C ILE A 36 -0.11 -5.83 -19.25
N HIS A 37 -0.22 -5.15 -18.09
CA HIS A 37 0.92 -4.54 -17.39
C HIS A 37 1.33 -5.39 -16.20
N TYR A 38 2.62 -5.75 -16.11
CA TYR A 38 3.10 -6.68 -15.09
C TYR A 38 4.52 -6.34 -14.59
N GLY A 39 4.92 -6.99 -13.49
CA GLY A 39 6.22 -6.78 -12.87
C GLY A 39 7.36 -7.45 -13.62
N GLY A 40 8.29 -8.06 -12.87
CA GLY A 40 9.43 -8.78 -13.41
C GLY A 40 9.06 -10.13 -14.02
N GLN A 41 9.97 -11.08 -13.91
CA GLN A 41 9.85 -12.38 -14.59
C GLN A 41 8.98 -13.41 -13.85
N SER A 42 8.51 -13.14 -12.62
CA SER A 42 7.76 -14.13 -11.82
C SER A 42 6.45 -14.56 -12.48
N ALA A 43 5.62 -13.62 -12.93
CA ALA A 43 4.36 -13.91 -13.60
C ALA A 43 4.55 -14.61 -14.97
N VAL A 44 5.67 -14.33 -15.65
CA VAL A 44 6.03 -15.02 -16.90
C VAL A 44 6.49 -16.44 -16.62
N ARG A 45 7.42 -16.61 -15.67
CA ARG A 45 7.97 -17.94 -15.32
C ARG A 45 6.96 -18.90 -14.72
N SER A 46 5.96 -18.37 -14.03
CA SER A 46 4.85 -19.18 -13.48
C SER A 46 3.84 -19.62 -14.53
N GLY A 47 3.91 -19.11 -15.77
CA GLY A 47 2.92 -19.34 -16.81
C GLY A 47 1.67 -18.47 -16.71
N LEU A 48 1.56 -17.62 -15.68
CA LEU A 48 0.35 -16.79 -15.45
C LEU A 48 0.03 -15.86 -16.63
N ILE A 49 1.07 -15.24 -17.23
CA ILE A 49 0.87 -14.36 -18.38
C ILE A 49 0.35 -15.17 -19.59
N ASP A 50 0.83 -16.39 -19.82
CA ASP A 50 0.38 -17.26 -20.91
C ASP A 50 -1.07 -17.70 -20.71
N GLU A 51 -1.47 -18.05 -19.47
CA GLU A 51 -2.86 -18.37 -19.15
C GLU A 51 -3.79 -17.19 -19.40
N ILE A 52 -3.40 -15.98 -18.96
CA ILE A 52 -4.19 -14.75 -19.16
C ILE A 52 -4.31 -14.45 -20.65
N THR A 53 -3.20 -14.47 -21.41
CA THR A 53 -3.23 -14.15 -22.84
C THR A 53 -4.03 -15.17 -23.66
N SER A 54 -4.01 -16.44 -23.27
CA SER A 54 -4.84 -17.48 -23.87
C SER A 54 -6.32 -17.22 -23.61
N ASN A 55 -6.68 -16.88 -22.36
CA ASN A 55 -8.05 -16.54 -21.97
C ASN A 55 -8.56 -15.28 -22.73
N LEU A 56 -7.74 -14.24 -22.89
CA LEU A 56 -8.12 -13.06 -23.67
C LEU A 56 -8.36 -13.38 -25.15
N LYS A 57 -7.52 -14.26 -25.76
CA LYS A 57 -7.72 -14.72 -27.14
C LYS A 57 -9.02 -15.49 -27.33
N GLU A 58 -9.35 -16.39 -26.40
CA GLU A 58 -10.61 -17.15 -26.41
C GLU A 58 -11.82 -16.23 -26.37
N GLU A 59 -11.72 -15.11 -25.64
CA GLU A 59 -12.77 -14.09 -25.57
C GLU A 59 -12.76 -13.09 -26.74
N GLY A 60 -11.81 -13.21 -27.67
CA GLY A 60 -11.69 -12.35 -28.85
C GLY A 60 -11.21 -10.93 -28.53
N LEU A 61 -10.42 -10.76 -27.46
CA LEU A 61 -9.84 -9.47 -27.06
C LEU A 61 -8.45 -9.30 -27.68
N GLU A 62 -8.17 -8.11 -28.22
CA GLU A 62 -6.83 -7.72 -28.59
C GLU A 62 -6.02 -7.33 -27.34
N TYR A 63 -4.72 -7.62 -27.33
CA TYR A 63 -3.86 -7.21 -26.23
C TYR A 63 -2.44 -6.90 -26.69
N ILE A 64 -1.78 -6.10 -25.88
CA ILE A 64 -0.33 -5.89 -25.90
C ILE A 64 0.19 -6.07 -24.46
N THR A 65 1.50 -6.25 -24.32
CA THR A 65 2.11 -6.49 -23.02
C THR A 65 3.20 -5.47 -22.71
N LEU A 66 3.28 -5.05 -21.44
CA LEU A 66 4.37 -4.21 -20.93
C LEU A 66 4.77 -4.72 -19.56
N GLY A 67 5.92 -5.40 -19.49
CA GLY A 67 6.50 -5.89 -18.24
C GLY A 67 7.60 -4.97 -17.70
N GLY A 68 8.22 -5.43 -16.61
CA GLY A 68 9.41 -4.80 -16.04
C GLY A 68 9.14 -3.74 -14.97
N VAL A 69 7.94 -3.71 -14.37
CA VAL A 69 7.70 -2.88 -13.19
C VAL A 69 8.50 -3.44 -12.02
N ILE A 70 9.25 -2.59 -11.35
CA ILE A 70 10.02 -2.89 -10.14
C ILE A 70 9.31 -2.35 -8.90
N PRO A 71 9.66 -2.81 -7.68
CA PRO A 71 9.22 -2.16 -6.44
C PRO A 71 9.54 -0.66 -6.45
N ASN A 72 8.68 0.17 -5.85
CA ASN A 72 8.72 1.63 -5.97
C ASN A 72 8.66 2.08 -7.45
N PRO A 73 7.48 1.96 -8.11
CA PRO A 73 7.38 2.02 -9.57
C PRO A 73 7.88 3.35 -10.13
N LEU A 74 8.66 3.27 -11.22
CA LEU A 74 9.37 4.42 -11.78
C LEU A 74 8.52 5.23 -12.75
N LEU A 75 8.72 6.53 -12.73
CA LEU A 75 8.05 7.49 -13.63
C LEU A 75 8.40 7.21 -15.11
N SER A 76 9.63 6.83 -15.41
CA SER A 76 10.03 6.45 -16.78
C SER A 76 9.21 5.28 -17.33
N LYS A 77 8.95 4.24 -16.51
CA LYS A 77 8.10 3.10 -16.91
C LYS A 77 6.65 3.50 -17.12
N VAL A 78 6.15 4.45 -16.34
CA VAL A 78 4.80 5.01 -16.53
C VAL A 78 4.71 5.76 -17.86
N ARG A 79 5.69 6.62 -18.17
CA ARG A 79 5.75 7.35 -19.46
C ARG A 79 5.85 6.41 -20.66
N GLU A 80 6.68 5.37 -20.58
CA GLU A 80 6.73 4.31 -21.61
C GLU A 80 5.35 3.68 -21.84
N GLY A 81 4.64 3.38 -20.75
CA GLY A 81 3.29 2.80 -20.82
C GLY A 81 2.26 3.76 -21.44
N ILE A 82 2.34 5.06 -21.15
CA ILE A 82 1.47 6.08 -21.74
C ILE A 82 1.68 6.15 -23.25
N GLU A 83 2.93 6.28 -23.69
CA GLU A 83 3.28 6.33 -25.13
C GLU A 83 2.81 5.08 -25.88
N LEU A 84 3.05 3.91 -25.28
CA LEU A 84 2.62 2.64 -25.83
C LEU A 84 1.10 2.54 -25.96
N CYS A 85 0.35 2.91 -24.93
CA CYS A 85 -1.12 2.90 -24.94
C CYS A 85 -1.70 3.85 -26.00
N GLN A 86 -1.13 5.05 -26.12
CA GLN A 86 -1.56 6.03 -27.12
C GLN A 86 -1.30 5.54 -28.54
N LYS A 87 -0.09 5.03 -28.82
CA LYS A 87 0.30 4.48 -30.11
C LYS A 87 -0.59 3.32 -30.55
N GLU A 88 -0.88 2.42 -29.63
CA GLU A 88 -1.61 1.19 -29.89
C GLU A 88 -3.13 1.32 -29.69
N HIS A 89 -3.62 2.49 -29.32
CA HIS A 89 -5.05 2.75 -29.07
C HIS A 89 -5.66 1.81 -28.03
N VAL A 90 -4.95 1.60 -26.93
CA VAL A 90 -5.41 0.79 -25.77
C VAL A 90 -6.60 1.48 -25.10
N ASP A 91 -7.63 0.71 -24.77
CA ASP A 91 -8.84 1.21 -24.11
C ASP A 91 -9.06 0.64 -22.70
N PHE A 92 -8.23 -0.33 -22.28
CA PHE A 92 -8.30 -0.93 -20.94
C PHE A 92 -6.92 -1.39 -20.46
N ILE A 93 -6.64 -1.28 -19.17
CA ILE A 93 -5.39 -1.77 -18.57
C ILE A 93 -5.69 -2.93 -17.61
N LEU A 94 -5.03 -4.07 -17.80
CA LEU A 94 -5.04 -5.19 -16.88
C LEU A 94 -3.71 -5.24 -16.14
N ALA A 95 -3.74 -4.86 -14.86
CA ALA A 95 -2.60 -4.94 -13.95
C ALA A 95 -2.44 -6.36 -13.42
N VAL A 96 -1.32 -7.03 -13.70
CA VAL A 96 -1.01 -8.38 -13.19
C VAL A 96 0.18 -8.28 -12.25
N GLY A 97 -0.08 -8.16 -10.95
CA GLY A 97 1.00 -7.92 -9.98
C GLY A 97 0.53 -7.47 -8.61
N GLY A 98 1.42 -6.87 -7.87
CA GLY A 98 1.16 -6.20 -6.58
C GLY A 98 0.98 -4.70 -6.73
N GLY A 99 1.02 -3.98 -5.61
CA GLY A 99 0.79 -2.53 -5.52
C GLY A 99 1.57 -1.71 -6.53
N SER A 100 2.88 -1.99 -6.73
CA SER A 100 3.71 -1.26 -7.71
C SER A 100 3.19 -1.34 -9.14
N VAL A 101 2.71 -2.52 -9.56
CA VAL A 101 2.14 -2.72 -10.90
C VAL A 101 0.79 -2.00 -11.01
N ILE A 102 -0.02 -2.08 -9.97
CA ILE A 102 -1.34 -1.44 -9.94
C ILE A 102 -1.19 0.09 -9.97
N ASP A 103 -0.28 0.63 -9.17
CA ASP A 103 -0.01 2.08 -9.09
C ASP A 103 0.55 2.62 -10.40
N SER A 104 1.50 1.89 -11.04
CA SER A 104 1.98 2.20 -12.38
C SER A 104 0.83 2.19 -13.41
N SER A 105 -0.05 1.18 -13.35
CA SER A 105 -1.22 1.08 -14.23
C SER A 105 -2.18 2.26 -14.07
N LYS A 106 -2.43 2.70 -12.84
CA LYS A 106 -3.26 3.88 -12.54
C LYS A 106 -2.65 5.15 -13.10
N ALA A 107 -1.34 5.33 -12.92
CA ALA A 107 -0.62 6.48 -13.46
C ALA A 107 -0.61 6.48 -15.00
N ILE A 108 -0.43 5.31 -15.64
CA ILE A 108 -0.58 5.16 -17.10
C ILE A 108 -1.99 5.57 -17.52
N GLY A 109 -3.01 5.04 -16.84
CA GLY A 109 -4.41 5.36 -17.14
C GLY A 109 -4.73 6.85 -17.03
N TYR A 110 -4.16 7.53 -16.04
CA TYR A 110 -4.27 9.00 -15.93
C TYR A 110 -3.58 9.71 -17.11
N GLY A 111 -2.34 9.35 -17.43
CA GLY A 111 -1.59 10.01 -18.49
C GLY A 111 -2.25 9.85 -19.86
N VAL A 112 -2.78 8.67 -20.17
CA VAL A 112 -3.49 8.44 -21.46
C VAL A 112 -4.78 9.26 -21.55
N ALA A 113 -5.54 9.35 -20.45
CA ALA A 113 -6.80 10.10 -20.44
C ALA A 113 -6.60 11.63 -20.37
N ASN A 114 -5.41 12.12 -20.06
CA ASN A 114 -5.09 13.54 -19.91
C ASN A 114 -3.83 13.93 -20.72
N PRO A 115 -3.86 13.85 -22.06
CA PRO A 115 -2.67 13.96 -22.91
C PRO A 115 -1.99 15.35 -22.90
N ASN A 116 -2.62 16.35 -22.35
CA ASN A 116 -2.09 17.72 -22.26
C ASN A 116 -1.27 17.99 -20.98
N ASN A 117 -1.19 17.00 -20.07
CA ASN A 117 -0.48 17.11 -18.80
C ASN A 117 0.60 16.02 -18.68
N ASP A 118 1.76 16.34 -18.14
CA ASP A 118 2.67 15.30 -17.68
C ASP A 118 2.07 14.60 -16.45
N VAL A 119 2.16 13.28 -16.42
CA VAL A 119 1.58 12.49 -15.33
C VAL A 119 2.19 12.84 -13.96
N TRP A 120 3.44 13.30 -13.92
CA TRP A 120 4.11 13.73 -12.69
C TRP A 120 3.48 14.98 -12.08
N ASP A 121 2.84 15.85 -12.89
CA ASP A 121 2.12 17.02 -12.39
C ASP A 121 0.94 16.63 -11.48
N PHE A 122 0.35 15.47 -11.68
CA PHE A 122 -0.68 14.93 -10.80
C PHE A 122 -0.11 14.50 -9.43
N CYS A 123 1.14 14.01 -9.40
CA CYS A 123 1.85 13.63 -8.19
C CYS A 123 2.36 14.87 -7.43
N LEU A 124 2.72 15.93 -8.16
CA LEU A 124 3.10 17.23 -7.59
C LEU A 124 1.89 18.11 -7.21
N LYS A 125 0.66 17.64 -7.46
CA LYS A 125 -0.60 18.43 -7.26
C LYS A 125 -0.66 19.74 -8.05
N LYS A 126 0.08 19.83 -9.15
CA LYS A 126 0.04 20.97 -10.09
C LYS A 126 -1.14 20.90 -11.04
N ALA A 127 -1.65 19.71 -11.28
CA ALA A 127 -2.83 19.44 -12.08
C ALA A 127 -3.72 18.37 -11.42
N VAL A 128 -5.00 18.33 -11.79
CA VAL A 128 -5.95 17.31 -11.34
C VAL A 128 -6.40 16.52 -12.57
N PRO A 129 -6.30 15.17 -12.56
CA PRO A 129 -6.76 14.36 -13.68
C PRO A 129 -8.29 14.45 -13.82
N THR A 130 -8.77 14.53 -15.06
CA THR A 130 -10.20 14.60 -15.40
C THR A 130 -10.76 13.26 -15.85
N GLY A 131 -9.93 12.22 -15.95
CA GLY A 131 -10.30 10.87 -16.33
C GLY A 131 -9.14 9.91 -16.15
N CYS A 132 -9.43 8.62 -16.33
CA CYS A 132 -8.47 7.53 -16.31
C CYS A 132 -8.95 6.43 -17.24
N LEU A 133 -8.04 5.71 -17.94
CA LEU A 133 -8.45 4.46 -18.57
C LEU A 133 -8.98 3.48 -17.52
N PRO A 134 -9.98 2.68 -17.86
CA PRO A 134 -10.49 1.65 -16.95
C PRO A 134 -9.39 0.62 -16.65
N ILE A 135 -9.35 0.15 -15.39
CA ILE A 135 -8.33 -0.76 -14.88
C ILE A 135 -9.00 -2.00 -14.31
N GLY A 136 -8.48 -3.17 -14.61
CA GLY A 136 -8.72 -4.43 -13.93
C GLY A 136 -7.44 -4.91 -13.25
N VAL A 137 -7.57 -5.72 -12.21
CA VAL A 137 -6.43 -6.24 -11.45
C VAL A 137 -6.50 -7.74 -11.31
N ILE A 138 -5.36 -8.42 -11.50
CA ILE A 138 -5.09 -9.77 -11.00
C ILE A 138 -3.99 -9.63 -9.96
N LEU A 139 -4.35 -9.80 -8.68
CA LEU A 139 -3.43 -9.57 -7.57
C LEU A 139 -2.51 -10.77 -7.36
N THR A 140 -1.20 -10.51 -7.28
CA THR A 140 -0.19 -11.54 -7.00
C THR A 140 0.60 -11.31 -5.72
N ILE A 141 0.40 -10.18 -5.04
CA ILE A 141 1.02 -9.82 -3.76
C ILE A 141 -0.02 -9.10 -2.91
N ALA A 142 -0.36 -9.66 -1.76
CA ALA A 142 -1.21 -9.00 -0.77
C ALA A 142 -0.37 -8.03 0.08
N ALA A 143 -0.62 -6.74 -0.01
CA ALA A 143 0.07 -5.68 0.72
C ALA A 143 -0.75 -4.37 0.69
N SER A 144 -0.49 -3.52 -0.30
CA SER A 144 -0.94 -2.13 -0.38
C SER A 144 -2.46 -1.90 -0.48
N GLY A 145 -3.26 -2.92 -0.79
CA GLY A 145 -4.70 -2.75 -1.07
C GLY A 145 -5.02 -1.85 -2.27
N SER A 146 -4.04 -1.64 -3.15
CA SER A 146 -4.19 -0.74 -4.32
C SER A 146 -5.28 -1.21 -5.28
N GLU A 147 -5.61 -2.50 -5.31
CA GLU A 147 -6.67 -3.09 -6.12
C GLU A 147 -8.08 -2.59 -5.78
N MET A 148 -8.27 -2.02 -4.58
CA MET A 148 -9.56 -1.46 -4.15
C MET A 148 -9.46 0.02 -3.75
N SER A 149 -8.33 0.68 -3.96
CA SER A 149 -8.10 2.07 -3.57
C SER A 149 -8.08 3.05 -4.74
N SER A 150 -8.22 4.34 -4.44
CA SER A 150 -8.01 5.45 -5.39
C SER A 150 -6.60 6.03 -5.28
N SER A 151 -5.68 5.38 -4.57
CA SER A 151 -4.30 5.83 -4.39
C SER A 151 -3.39 5.27 -5.49
N SER A 152 -2.37 6.04 -5.84
CA SER A 152 -1.26 5.62 -6.70
C SER A 152 -0.01 6.35 -6.24
N VAL A 153 1.10 5.64 -6.07
CA VAL A 153 2.37 6.20 -5.62
C VAL A 153 3.45 5.88 -6.67
N ILE A 154 4.13 6.92 -7.16
CA ILE A 154 5.15 6.80 -8.20
C ILE A 154 6.46 7.42 -7.69
N THR A 155 7.57 6.84 -8.12
CA THR A 155 8.92 7.33 -7.82
C THR A 155 9.50 8.01 -9.05
N ASN A 156 9.90 9.25 -8.90
CA ASN A 156 10.73 9.93 -9.89
C ASN A 156 12.20 9.57 -9.60
N GLU A 157 12.79 8.78 -10.47
CA GLU A 157 14.15 8.27 -10.32
C GLU A 157 15.22 9.35 -10.45
N GLU A 158 14.93 10.46 -11.13
CA GLU A 158 15.86 11.59 -11.32
C GLU A 158 15.97 12.41 -10.01
N THR A 159 14.83 12.73 -9.39
CA THR A 159 14.77 13.53 -8.16
C THR A 159 14.77 12.67 -6.89
N LYS A 160 14.65 11.34 -7.04
CA LYS A 160 14.49 10.38 -5.93
C LYS A 160 13.32 10.73 -5.01
N GLU A 161 12.25 11.23 -5.61
CA GLU A 161 11.02 11.56 -4.91
C GLU A 161 9.98 10.45 -5.11
N LYS A 162 9.47 9.90 -4.02
CA LYS A 162 8.33 8.97 -4.01
C LYS A 162 7.09 9.72 -3.56
N ARG A 163 6.12 9.91 -4.46
CA ARG A 163 4.95 10.77 -4.24
C ARG A 163 3.65 10.06 -4.54
N GLY A 164 2.67 10.27 -3.67
CA GLY A 164 1.28 9.92 -3.96
C GLY A 164 0.70 10.87 -4.99
N CYS A 165 0.15 10.32 -6.07
CA CYS A 165 -0.53 11.08 -7.10
C CYS A 165 -1.94 11.50 -6.66
N ALA A 166 -2.64 12.28 -7.48
CA ALA A 166 -3.99 12.73 -7.20
C ALA A 166 -4.93 11.56 -6.88
N LYS A 167 -5.70 11.68 -5.80
CA LYS A 167 -6.71 10.69 -5.39
C LYS A 167 -8.04 11.04 -6.06
N THR A 168 -8.42 10.26 -7.07
CA THR A 168 -9.73 10.38 -7.70
C THR A 168 -10.34 8.99 -7.88
N ASP A 169 -11.68 8.90 -7.89
CA ASP A 169 -12.35 7.62 -8.13
C ASP A 169 -12.22 7.12 -9.57
N TYR A 170 -11.72 7.95 -10.49
CA TYR A 170 -11.45 7.53 -11.87
C TYR A 170 -10.48 6.36 -11.95
N CYS A 171 -9.44 6.30 -11.10
CA CYS A 171 -8.42 5.26 -11.14
C CYS A 171 -8.76 4.02 -10.28
N ARG A 172 -9.91 4.01 -9.57
CA ARG A 172 -10.33 2.80 -8.86
C ARG A 172 -10.53 1.66 -9.86
N PRO A 173 -9.90 0.50 -9.64
CA PRO A 173 -10.09 -0.65 -10.53
C PRO A 173 -11.57 -1.03 -10.66
N LYS A 174 -11.99 -1.36 -11.86
CA LYS A 174 -13.34 -1.84 -12.16
C LYS A 174 -13.59 -3.20 -11.54
N PHE A 175 -12.56 -4.04 -11.53
CA PHE A 175 -12.58 -5.33 -10.86
C PHE A 175 -11.19 -5.67 -10.29
N ALA A 176 -11.20 -6.52 -9.27
CA ALA A 176 -10.01 -7.14 -8.69
C ALA A 176 -10.22 -8.65 -8.58
N ILE A 177 -9.31 -9.41 -9.15
CA ILE A 177 -9.27 -10.87 -9.08
C ILE A 177 -8.27 -11.26 -8.01
N LEU A 178 -8.74 -11.95 -6.99
CA LEU A 178 -8.01 -12.33 -5.80
C LEU A 178 -7.96 -13.87 -5.69
N ASN A 179 -6.92 -14.47 -6.26
CA ASN A 179 -6.64 -15.90 -6.12
C ASN A 179 -5.45 -16.11 -5.16
N PRO A 180 -5.68 -16.55 -3.91
CA PRO A 180 -4.60 -16.70 -2.93
C PRO A 180 -3.43 -17.57 -3.39
N ARG A 181 -3.68 -18.54 -4.29
CA ARG A 181 -2.63 -19.43 -4.83
C ARG A 181 -1.59 -18.68 -5.67
N LEU A 182 -1.93 -17.54 -6.26
CA LEU A 182 -0.97 -16.74 -7.03
C LEU A 182 0.11 -16.12 -6.14
N THR A 183 -0.06 -16.17 -4.81
CA THR A 183 0.92 -15.66 -3.84
C THR A 183 1.86 -16.74 -3.28
N TYR A 184 1.71 -18.03 -3.62
CA TYR A 184 2.49 -19.12 -3.05
C TYR A 184 3.99 -19.06 -3.36
N THR A 185 4.34 -18.47 -4.50
CA THR A 185 5.74 -18.34 -4.95
C THR A 185 6.44 -17.08 -4.44
N LEU A 186 5.77 -16.28 -3.62
CA LEU A 186 6.39 -15.11 -3.02
C LEU A 186 7.49 -15.50 -2.03
N PRO A 187 8.67 -14.86 -2.09
CA PRO A 187 9.64 -14.96 -1.01
C PRO A 187 9.01 -14.57 0.33
N GLN A 188 9.42 -15.24 1.41
CA GLN A 188 8.91 -14.99 2.76
C GLN A 188 9.01 -13.51 3.15
N TYR A 189 10.17 -12.89 2.93
CA TYR A 189 10.38 -11.47 3.19
C TYR A 189 9.34 -10.57 2.50
N GLN A 190 8.92 -10.87 1.28
CA GLN A 190 7.89 -10.10 0.57
C GLN A 190 6.50 -10.34 1.15
N THR A 191 6.21 -11.57 1.59
CA THR A 191 4.95 -11.90 2.26
C THR A 191 4.82 -11.15 3.58
N GLU A 192 5.85 -11.18 4.42
CA GLU A 192 5.82 -10.55 5.75
C GLU A 192 5.85 -9.02 5.65
N SER A 193 6.64 -8.47 4.72
CA SER A 193 6.59 -7.04 4.40
C SER A 193 5.20 -6.62 3.94
N GLY A 194 4.50 -7.45 3.16
CA GLY A 194 3.10 -7.22 2.79
C GLY A 194 2.15 -7.22 3.99
N CYS A 195 2.32 -8.16 4.92
CA CYS A 195 1.54 -8.20 6.17
C CYS A 195 1.73 -6.91 7.00
N VAL A 196 2.98 -6.44 7.10
CA VAL A 196 3.26 -5.16 7.79
C VAL A 196 2.57 -3.99 7.09
N ASP A 197 2.62 -3.91 5.76
CA ASP A 197 1.98 -2.83 5.00
C ASP A 197 0.45 -2.80 5.23
N ILE A 198 -0.20 -3.98 5.27
CA ILE A 198 -1.63 -4.11 5.61
C ILE A 198 -1.92 -3.58 7.02
N LEU A 199 -1.10 -3.96 8.01
CA LEU A 199 -1.22 -3.45 9.37
C LEU A 199 -1.03 -1.95 9.43
N MET A 200 -0.01 -1.42 8.76
CA MET A 200 0.29 0.00 8.73
C MET A 200 -0.84 0.82 8.10
N HIS A 201 -1.42 0.37 7.00
CA HIS A 201 -2.60 1.03 6.42
C HIS A 201 -3.78 1.11 7.39
N THR A 202 -3.96 0.07 8.22
CA THR A 202 -5.00 0.04 9.24
C THR A 202 -4.64 0.93 10.43
N MET A 203 -3.39 0.85 10.92
CA MET A 203 -2.89 1.64 12.05
C MET A 203 -2.87 3.15 11.77
N GLU A 204 -2.51 3.55 10.54
CA GLU A 204 -2.53 4.96 10.13
C GLU A 204 -3.95 5.57 10.23
N ARG A 205 -4.98 4.76 10.03
CA ARG A 205 -6.37 5.21 10.17
C ARG A 205 -6.90 5.05 11.59
N TYR A 206 -6.36 4.10 12.33
CA TYR A 206 -6.72 3.83 13.72
C TYR A 206 -6.11 4.88 14.65
N PHE A 207 -4.83 5.18 14.56
CA PHE A 207 -4.16 6.16 15.41
C PHE A 207 -4.49 7.59 14.96
N VAL A 208 -5.62 8.07 15.45
CA VAL A 208 -6.07 9.46 15.27
C VAL A 208 -6.43 10.04 16.63
N ASN A 209 -6.19 11.35 16.81
CA ASN A 209 -6.46 12.05 18.07
C ASN A 209 -7.79 12.83 17.99
N ILE A 210 -8.86 12.11 17.65
CA ILE A 210 -10.23 12.60 17.55
C ILE A 210 -11.19 11.51 18.02
N GLU A 211 -12.44 11.88 18.33
CA GLU A 211 -13.50 10.88 18.51
C GLU A 211 -13.68 10.02 17.27
N THR A 212 -13.70 8.73 17.45
CA THR A 212 -13.90 7.71 16.41
C THR A 212 -15.26 7.03 16.54
N MET A 213 -15.51 6.08 15.65
CA MET A 213 -16.71 5.21 15.72
C MET A 213 -16.29 3.85 16.29
N GLU A 214 -16.97 3.37 17.29
CA GLU A 214 -16.73 2.06 17.91
C GLU A 214 -16.71 0.93 16.88
N ILE A 215 -17.65 0.92 15.92
CA ILE A 215 -17.71 -0.10 14.87
C ILE A 215 -16.47 -0.04 13.93
N THR A 216 -15.96 1.15 13.61
CA THR A 216 -14.78 1.31 12.78
C THR A 216 -13.52 0.86 13.52
N ASP A 217 -13.43 1.18 14.81
CA ASP A 217 -12.34 0.72 15.67
C ASP A 217 -12.34 -0.81 15.79
N SER A 218 -13.49 -1.42 16.08
CA SER A 218 -13.63 -2.87 16.20
C SER A 218 -13.29 -3.61 14.91
N ILE A 219 -13.67 -3.07 13.73
CA ILE A 219 -13.28 -3.63 12.42
C ILE A 219 -11.76 -3.56 12.25
N SER A 220 -11.15 -2.43 12.60
CA SER A 220 -9.70 -2.23 12.48
C SER A 220 -8.93 -3.15 13.42
N GLU A 221 -9.38 -3.29 14.65
CA GLU A 221 -8.80 -4.17 15.67
C GLU A 221 -8.88 -5.64 15.25
N ALA A 222 -10.04 -6.12 14.80
CA ALA A 222 -10.23 -7.47 14.29
C ALA A 222 -9.37 -7.75 13.05
N LEU A 223 -9.23 -6.77 12.14
CA LEU A 223 -8.38 -6.88 10.97
C LEU A 223 -6.90 -7.04 11.40
N MET A 224 -6.42 -6.20 12.31
CA MET A 224 -5.04 -6.28 12.82
C MET A 224 -4.76 -7.63 13.51
N GLN A 225 -5.66 -8.11 14.38
CA GLN A 225 -5.56 -9.43 15.02
C GLN A 225 -5.48 -10.56 13.97
N THR A 226 -6.33 -10.51 12.94
CA THR A 226 -6.37 -11.52 11.87
C THR A 226 -5.05 -11.54 11.09
N VAL A 227 -4.50 -10.37 10.75
CA VAL A 227 -3.21 -10.27 10.04
C VAL A 227 -2.07 -10.80 10.90
N ILE A 228 -1.97 -10.38 12.17
CA ILE A 228 -0.93 -10.83 13.12
C ILE A 228 -0.96 -12.36 13.27
N TYR A 229 -2.14 -12.96 13.40
CA TYR A 229 -2.30 -14.40 13.55
C TYR A 229 -1.85 -15.15 12.28
N ASN A 230 -2.34 -14.73 11.12
CA ASN A 230 -2.08 -15.43 9.86
C ASN A 230 -0.66 -15.20 9.34
N ALA A 231 -0.04 -14.06 9.59
CA ALA A 231 1.38 -13.84 9.29
C ALA A 231 2.26 -14.85 10.02
N ARG A 232 2.01 -15.10 11.31
CA ARG A 232 2.75 -16.14 12.07
C ARG A 232 2.53 -17.56 11.55
N ILE A 233 1.38 -17.86 10.95
CA ILE A 233 1.15 -19.13 10.25
C ILE A 233 2.02 -19.18 9.00
N LEU A 234 2.05 -18.12 8.19
CA LEU A 234 2.80 -18.06 6.94
C LEU A 234 4.32 -18.14 7.13
N MET A 235 4.84 -17.73 8.30
CA MET A 235 6.24 -17.97 8.67
C MET A 235 6.60 -19.45 8.72
N LYS A 236 5.66 -20.33 9.05
CA LYS A 236 5.87 -21.78 9.21
C LYS A 236 5.35 -22.59 8.03
N GLU A 237 4.28 -22.12 7.43
CA GLU A 237 3.53 -22.76 6.36
C GLU A 237 3.30 -21.76 5.21
N PRO A 238 4.33 -21.46 4.39
CA PRO A 238 4.27 -20.38 3.38
C PRO A 238 3.18 -20.57 2.32
N ASP A 239 2.72 -21.78 2.08
CA ASP A 239 1.68 -22.16 1.13
C ASP A 239 0.33 -22.49 1.79
N ASN A 240 0.14 -22.14 3.07
CA ASN A 240 -1.15 -22.31 3.74
C ASN A 240 -2.21 -21.43 3.07
N CYS A 241 -3.11 -22.08 2.33
CA CYS A 241 -4.12 -21.41 1.49
C CYS A 241 -5.06 -20.53 2.31
N SER A 242 -5.48 -21.01 3.49
CA SER A 242 -6.39 -20.26 4.34
C SER A 242 -5.73 -18.98 4.87
N ALA A 243 -4.50 -19.08 5.37
CA ALA A 243 -3.77 -17.89 5.84
C ALA A 243 -3.50 -16.89 4.70
N ARG A 244 -3.12 -17.38 3.51
CA ARG A 244 -2.97 -16.52 2.32
C ARG A 244 -4.28 -15.83 1.93
N ALA A 245 -5.40 -16.53 2.05
CA ALA A 245 -6.72 -15.97 1.75
C ALA A 245 -7.09 -14.85 2.74
N GLU A 246 -6.89 -15.08 4.03
CA GLU A 246 -7.14 -14.05 5.07
C GLU A 246 -6.27 -12.81 4.86
N ILE A 247 -4.97 -12.99 4.64
CA ILE A 247 -4.05 -11.87 4.36
C ILE A 247 -4.45 -11.12 3.09
N MET A 248 -4.82 -11.83 2.01
CA MET A 248 -5.22 -11.21 0.74
C MET A 248 -6.48 -10.37 0.90
N TRP A 249 -7.48 -10.88 1.62
CA TRP A 249 -8.72 -10.12 1.85
C TRP A 249 -8.50 -8.96 2.83
N ALA A 250 -7.73 -9.17 3.91
CA ALA A 250 -7.36 -8.11 4.84
C ALA A 250 -6.63 -6.95 4.13
N GLY A 251 -5.73 -7.26 3.17
CA GLY A 251 -5.06 -6.26 2.36
C GLY A 251 -6.02 -5.34 1.62
N SER A 252 -7.00 -5.93 0.94
CA SER A 252 -8.04 -5.17 0.25
C SER A 252 -8.87 -4.29 1.21
N LEU A 253 -9.26 -4.83 2.37
CA LEU A 253 -10.08 -4.11 3.36
C LEU A 253 -9.29 -3.00 4.07
N SER A 254 -7.99 -3.18 4.30
CA SER A 254 -7.13 -2.20 4.96
C SER A 254 -7.05 -0.87 4.22
N HIS A 255 -7.23 -0.87 2.87
CA HIS A 255 -7.04 0.34 2.06
C HIS A 255 -8.24 0.73 1.18
N ASN A 256 -9.38 0.04 1.27
CA ASN A 256 -10.58 0.40 0.51
C ASN A 256 -11.39 1.56 1.11
N GLY A 257 -10.96 2.10 2.25
CA GLY A 257 -11.61 3.20 2.97
C GLY A 257 -12.42 2.76 4.19
N LEU A 258 -12.70 1.46 4.36
CA LEU A 258 -13.55 0.94 5.45
C LEU A 258 -13.00 1.30 6.84
N THR A 259 -11.72 1.04 7.09
CA THR A 259 -11.04 1.33 8.36
C THR A 259 -10.82 2.83 8.62
N GLY A 260 -11.18 3.68 7.65
CA GLY A 260 -11.08 5.14 7.74
C GLY A 260 -12.41 5.87 7.98
N CYS A 261 -13.54 5.13 8.04
CA CYS A 261 -14.85 5.74 8.23
C CYS A 261 -14.96 6.46 9.58
N GLY A 262 -15.17 7.78 9.55
CA GLY A 262 -15.29 8.62 10.74
C GLY A 262 -13.96 9.03 11.40
N THR A 263 -12.79 8.62 10.87
CA THR A 263 -11.45 8.90 11.45
C THR A 263 -10.80 10.19 10.93
N GLY A 264 -11.42 10.88 9.98
CA GLY A 264 -10.84 12.07 9.36
C GLY A 264 -9.77 11.79 8.30
N GLY A 265 -9.62 10.53 7.87
CA GLY A 265 -8.73 10.14 6.77
C GLY A 265 -7.41 9.47 7.19
N GLY A 266 -7.07 9.50 8.47
CA GLY A 266 -5.85 8.86 9.00
C GLY A 266 -4.66 9.79 9.19
N ASP A 267 -3.65 9.34 9.94
CA ASP A 267 -2.45 10.10 10.31
C ASP A 267 -1.44 10.22 9.16
N TRP A 268 -1.05 9.10 8.59
CA TRP A 268 -0.12 8.97 7.45
C TRP A 268 1.32 9.45 7.69
N ALA A 269 1.70 9.71 8.94
CA ALA A 269 3.05 10.18 9.25
C ALA A 269 4.11 9.12 8.94
N CYS A 270 3.90 7.87 9.37
CA CYS A 270 4.85 6.78 9.10
C CYS A 270 5.05 6.54 7.61
N HIS A 271 3.97 6.54 6.81
CA HIS A 271 4.08 6.40 5.36
C HIS A 271 4.86 7.54 4.72
N GLN A 272 4.68 8.79 5.18
CA GLN A 272 5.41 9.91 4.63
C GLN A 272 6.89 9.89 4.99
N LEU A 273 7.24 9.47 6.19
CA LEU A 273 8.63 9.22 6.59
C LEU A 273 9.25 8.07 5.76
N GLU A 274 8.52 6.97 5.57
CA GLU A 274 9.01 5.84 4.77
C GLU A 274 9.16 6.19 3.28
N HIS A 275 8.32 7.05 2.74
CA HIS A 275 8.45 7.47 1.33
C HIS A 275 9.82 8.06 1.02
N GLU A 276 10.44 8.77 1.97
CA GLU A 276 11.79 9.29 1.75
C GLU A 276 12.85 8.17 1.81
N LEU A 277 12.68 7.17 2.69
CA LEU A 277 13.54 5.98 2.71
C LEU A 277 13.41 5.17 1.41
N GLY A 278 12.17 4.94 0.96
CA GLY A 278 11.89 4.25 -0.29
C GLY A 278 12.43 4.98 -1.52
N GLY A 279 12.28 6.31 -1.57
CA GLY A 279 12.73 7.15 -2.68
C GLY A 279 14.26 7.28 -2.76
N VAL A 280 14.94 7.40 -1.62
CA VAL A 280 16.40 7.63 -1.56
C VAL A 280 17.18 6.31 -1.57
N TYR A 281 16.75 5.33 -0.77
CA TYR A 281 17.50 4.08 -0.54
C TYR A 281 16.84 2.85 -1.15
N ASN A 282 15.67 3.01 -1.81
CA ASN A 282 14.93 1.92 -2.47
C ASN A 282 14.63 0.72 -1.54
N VAL A 283 14.30 0.98 -0.28
CA VAL A 283 13.94 -0.05 0.69
C VAL A 283 12.59 -0.68 0.35
N THR A 284 12.37 -1.92 0.81
CA THR A 284 11.07 -2.58 0.72
C THR A 284 10.06 -1.87 1.62
N HIS A 285 8.94 -1.45 1.07
CA HIS A 285 7.99 -0.52 1.69
C HIS A 285 7.54 -0.94 3.10
N GLY A 286 6.97 -2.13 3.25
CA GLY A 286 6.52 -2.59 4.57
C GLY A 286 7.65 -2.77 5.58
N ALA A 287 8.85 -3.17 5.14
CA ALA A 287 10.03 -3.24 6.02
C ALA A 287 10.48 -1.85 6.48
N GLY A 288 10.47 -0.84 5.58
CA GLY A 288 10.73 0.56 5.94
C GLY A 288 9.71 1.10 6.94
N LEU A 289 8.43 0.76 6.77
CA LEU A 289 7.36 1.12 7.71
C LEU A 289 7.58 0.48 9.09
N ALA A 290 7.92 -0.82 9.16
CA ALA A 290 8.20 -1.51 10.41
C ALA A 290 9.37 -0.86 11.16
N ALA A 291 10.44 -0.48 10.46
CA ALA A 291 11.62 0.15 11.02
C ALA A 291 11.34 1.53 11.65
N ILE A 292 10.33 2.26 11.18
CA ILE A 292 9.99 3.62 11.65
C ILE A 292 8.91 3.61 12.72
N TRP A 293 7.94 2.67 12.64
CA TRP A 293 6.69 2.76 13.40
C TRP A 293 6.92 2.84 14.92
N GLY A 294 7.79 2.01 15.49
CA GLY A 294 8.03 1.98 16.94
C GLY A 294 8.56 3.32 17.47
N SER A 295 9.45 3.96 16.72
CA SER A 295 10.00 5.27 17.06
C SER A 295 8.98 6.38 16.93
N TRP A 296 8.15 6.37 15.88
CA TRP A 296 7.02 7.28 15.74
C TRP A 296 6.04 7.09 16.91
N ALA A 297 5.64 5.87 17.19
CA ALA A 297 4.68 5.57 18.25
C ALA A 297 5.15 6.09 19.62
N ARG A 298 6.42 5.83 19.99
CA ARG A 298 7.02 6.35 21.24
C ARG A 298 7.12 7.87 21.26
N TYR A 299 7.27 8.51 20.09
CA TYR A 299 7.36 9.96 19.99
C TYR A 299 5.99 10.65 20.19
N VAL A 300 4.88 9.98 19.82
CA VAL A 300 3.56 10.62 19.80
C VAL A 300 2.59 10.10 20.86
N TYR A 301 2.79 8.91 21.46
CA TYR A 301 1.80 8.26 22.33
C TYR A 301 1.32 9.11 23.52
N GLU A 302 2.18 9.96 24.06
CA GLU A 302 1.82 10.82 25.18
C GLU A 302 0.73 11.87 24.86
N VAL A 303 0.46 12.14 23.58
CA VAL A 303 -0.61 13.06 23.15
C VAL A 303 -1.99 12.46 23.47
N ASN A 304 -2.12 11.15 23.33
CA ASN A 304 -3.33 10.40 23.69
C ASN A 304 -2.97 8.96 24.09
N PRO A 305 -2.48 8.74 25.33
CA PRO A 305 -2.07 7.42 25.81
C PRO A 305 -3.23 6.42 25.84
N GLU A 306 -4.46 6.88 26.06
CA GLU A 306 -5.65 6.04 26.09
C GLU A 306 -5.89 5.33 24.76
N ARG A 307 -5.63 6.02 23.61
CA ARG A 307 -5.76 5.41 22.28
C ARG A 307 -4.76 4.29 22.06
N PHE A 308 -3.53 4.44 22.54
CA PHE A 308 -2.52 3.38 22.49
C PHE A 308 -2.79 2.26 23.51
N ALA A 309 -3.37 2.57 24.66
CA ALA A 309 -3.81 1.57 25.63
C ALA A 309 -4.99 0.73 25.09
N GLN A 310 -5.95 1.36 24.40
CA GLN A 310 -7.03 0.66 23.68
C GLN A 310 -6.46 -0.32 22.64
N PHE A 311 -5.50 0.13 21.84
CA PHE A 311 -4.78 -0.72 20.89
C PHE A 311 -4.11 -1.92 21.58
N ALA A 312 -3.38 -1.69 22.68
CA ALA A 312 -2.72 -2.73 23.46
C ALA A 312 -3.71 -3.79 23.96
N THR A 313 -4.85 -3.34 24.49
CA THR A 313 -5.87 -4.22 25.05
C THR A 313 -6.60 -4.99 23.95
N ASN A 314 -7.06 -4.29 22.91
CA ASN A 314 -7.96 -4.89 21.93
C ASN A 314 -7.22 -5.68 20.83
N VAL A 315 -5.95 -5.38 20.56
CA VAL A 315 -5.18 -6.10 19.53
C VAL A 315 -4.29 -7.19 20.12
N PHE A 316 -3.76 -6.98 21.33
CA PHE A 316 -2.78 -7.89 21.95
C PHE A 316 -3.26 -8.52 23.26
N ASP A 317 -4.52 -8.31 23.66
CA ASP A 317 -5.10 -8.82 24.92
C ASP A 317 -4.31 -8.39 26.17
N ILE A 318 -3.62 -7.24 26.13
CA ILE A 318 -2.87 -6.70 27.27
C ILE A 318 -3.87 -6.06 28.23
N PRO A 319 -3.94 -6.50 29.49
CA PRO A 319 -4.85 -5.91 30.46
C PRO A 319 -4.61 -4.41 30.63
N CYS A 320 -5.67 -3.60 30.53
CA CYS A 320 -5.57 -2.18 30.77
C CYS A 320 -5.33 -1.91 32.26
N GLY A 321 -4.19 -1.34 32.58
CA GLY A 321 -3.83 -0.90 33.93
C GLY A 321 -4.51 0.43 34.31
N THR A 322 -4.19 0.91 35.51
CA THR A 322 -4.61 2.24 35.98
C THR A 322 -3.84 3.37 35.33
N ASP A 323 -2.65 3.09 34.81
CA ASP A 323 -1.84 4.02 34.02
C ASP A 323 -1.89 3.64 32.53
N TYR A 324 -2.58 4.45 31.74
CA TYR A 324 -2.67 4.27 30.30
C TYR A 324 -1.30 4.36 29.60
N LYS A 325 -0.32 5.10 30.16
CA LYS A 325 1.01 5.20 29.55
C LYS A 325 1.78 3.89 29.61
N GLU A 326 1.71 3.19 30.75
CA GLU A 326 2.34 1.86 30.89
C GLU A 326 1.71 0.86 29.90
N THR A 327 0.37 0.82 29.84
CA THR A 327 -0.37 -0.04 28.90
C THR A 327 -0.06 0.31 27.47
N ALA A 328 0.03 1.60 27.11
CA ALA A 328 0.40 2.08 25.78
C ALA A 328 1.79 1.60 25.36
N LEU A 329 2.78 1.75 26.23
CA LEU A 329 4.15 1.30 25.97
C LEU A 329 4.25 -0.21 25.79
N ALA A 330 3.50 -0.98 26.60
CA ALA A 330 3.40 -2.44 26.44
C ALA A 330 2.81 -2.84 25.07
N GLY A 331 1.82 -2.10 24.57
CA GLY A 331 1.24 -2.32 23.25
C GLY A 331 2.21 -1.99 22.12
N ILE A 332 2.99 -0.91 22.26
CA ILE A 332 4.03 -0.55 21.29
C ILE A 332 5.10 -1.67 21.24
N GLU A 333 5.56 -2.13 22.39
CA GLU A 333 6.54 -3.21 22.48
C GLU A 333 5.98 -4.53 21.90
N ALA A 334 4.71 -4.84 22.14
CA ALA A 334 4.07 -6.02 21.60
C ALA A 334 4.04 -6.01 20.06
N MET A 335 3.77 -4.86 19.44
CA MET A 335 3.82 -4.73 17.97
C MET A 335 5.24 -4.85 17.42
N GLU A 336 6.25 -4.24 18.06
CA GLU A 336 7.65 -4.42 17.65
C GLU A 336 8.09 -5.88 17.79
N ASN A 337 7.68 -6.56 18.86
CA ASN A 337 7.93 -8.00 19.04
C ASN A 337 7.24 -8.84 17.98
N PHE A 338 6.04 -8.43 17.54
CA PHE A 338 5.42 -9.05 16.38
C PHE A 338 6.27 -8.85 15.12
N PHE A 339 6.71 -7.63 14.80
CA PHE A 339 7.57 -7.37 13.64
C PHE A 339 8.84 -8.24 13.67
N ARG A 340 9.54 -8.32 14.80
CA ARG A 340 10.69 -9.23 14.97
C ARG A 340 10.32 -10.69 14.78
N SER A 341 9.14 -11.12 15.23
CA SER A 341 8.68 -12.51 15.11
C SER A 341 8.41 -12.96 13.66
N VAL A 342 8.24 -12.00 12.75
CA VAL A 342 8.08 -12.20 11.30
C VAL A 342 9.29 -11.66 10.51
N GLU A 343 10.46 -11.56 11.18
CA GLU A 343 11.73 -11.15 10.59
C GLU A 343 11.71 -9.76 9.92
N MET A 344 10.85 -8.86 10.40
CA MET A 344 10.81 -7.48 9.94
C MET A 344 11.61 -6.56 10.86
N PRO A 345 12.37 -5.61 10.28
CA PRO A 345 13.24 -4.71 11.03
C PRO A 345 12.42 -3.76 11.92
N THR A 346 12.96 -3.40 13.08
CA THR A 346 12.39 -2.41 14.01
C THR A 346 13.25 -1.17 14.19
N SER A 347 14.33 -1.06 13.40
CA SER A 347 15.21 0.10 13.33
C SER A 347 15.77 0.28 11.91
N LEU A 348 16.34 1.45 11.62
CA LEU A 348 17.03 1.72 10.36
C LEU A 348 18.29 0.85 10.21
N HIS A 349 19.00 0.60 11.32
CA HIS A 349 20.16 -0.30 11.33
C HIS A 349 19.74 -1.74 10.93
N GLU A 350 18.69 -2.29 11.53
CA GLU A 350 18.16 -3.61 11.17
C GLU A 350 17.64 -3.66 9.71
N LEU A 351 17.17 -2.53 9.17
CA LEU A 351 16.82 -2.37 7.76
C LEU A 351 18.04 -2.35 6.83
N GLY A 352 19.26 -2.29 7.38
CA GLY A 352 20.52 -2.21 6.65
C GLY A 352 20.94 -0.78 6.29
N LEU A 353 20.42 0.22 7.01
CA LEU A 353 20.74 1.62 6.80
C LEU A 353 21.49 2.21 8.00
N ASP A 354 22.81 2.37 7.87
CA ASP A 354 23.65 3.07 8.82
C ASP A 354 23.79 4.55 8.42
N LEU A 355 22.80 5.35 8.83
CA LEU A 355 22.70 6.74 8.41
C LEU A 355 23.47 7.70 9.33
N THR A 356 24.17 8.65 8.72
CA THR A 356 24.80 9.79 9.43
C THR A 356 23.72 10.82 9.83
N ASP A 357 24.07 11.70 10.79
CA ASP A 357 23.18 12.80 11.20
C ASP A 357 22.80 13.69 10.00
N GLN A 358 23.71 13.94 9.06
CA GLN A 358 23.42 14.72 7.86
C GLN A 358 22.41 14.02 6.95
N GLN A 359 22.52 12.70 6.73
CA GLN A 359 21.57 11.95 5.93
C GLN A 359 20.17 11.93 6.57
N ILE A 360 20.10 11.82 7.89
CA ILE A 360 18.85 11.92 8.65
C ILE A 360 18.22 13.31 8.50
N HIS A 361 19.03 14.36 8.63
CA HIS A 361 18.60 15.73 8.39
C HIS A 361 18.04 15.91 6.96
N ASP A 362 18.74 15.39 5.94
CA ASP A 362 18.33 15.47 4.55
C ASP A 362 17.00 14.75 4.29
N LEU A 363 16.77 13.59 4.94
CA LEU A 363 15.47 12.89 4.88
C LEU A 363 14.35 13.74 5.50
N ALA A 364 14.58 14.32 6.68
CA ALA A 364 13.60 15.17 7.35
C ALA A 364 13.31 16.46 6.53
N PHE A 365 14.34 17.04 5.94
CA PHE A 365 14.22 18.21 5.07
C PHE A 365 13.38 17.90 3.82
N LYS A 366 13.63 16.77 3.16
CA LYS A 366 12.80 16.32 2.02
C LYS A 366 11.37 16.02 2.44
N CYS A 367 11.18 15.28 3.55
CA CYS A 367 9.87 14.92 4.05
C CYS A 367 9.03 16.16 4.41
N SER A 368 9.66 17.21 4.94
CA SER A 368 9.02 18.48 5.28
C SER A 368 8.84 19.44 4.10
N PHE A 369 9.22 19.05 2.88
CA PHE A 369 9.27 19.94 1.72
C PHE A 369 10.06 21.24 2.02
N GLU A 370 11.31 21.07 2.40
CA GLU A 370 12.21 22.18 2.74
C GLU A 370 11.67 23.02 3.92
N ASP A 371 11.21 22.33 4.97
CA ASP A 371 10.61 22.92 6.19
C ASP A 371 9.35 23.77 5.93
N THR A 372 8.61 23.49 4.85
CA THR A 372 7.40 24.24 4.48
C THR A 372 6.10 23.52 4.85
N ARG A 373 6.15 22.22 5.22
CA ARG A 373 4.96 21.47 5.62
C ARG A 373 5.15 20.72 6.93
N THR A 374 4.03 20.38 7.58
CA THR A 374 3.92 19.39 8.64
C THR A 374 3.25 18.11 8.14
N ILE A 375 3.48 16.99 8.83
CA ILE A 375 2.81 15.71 8.58
C ILE A 375 2.10 15.22 9.84
N GLY A 376 1.16 14.26 9.68
CA GLY A 376 0.43 13.67 10.78
C GLY A 376 -0.76 14.49 11.26
N ILE A 377 -1.78 13.79 11.78
CA ILE A 377 -2.95 14.38 12.45
C ILE A 377 -3.08 13.92 13.91
N PHE A 378 -2.47 12.80 14.29
CA PHE A 378 -2.40 12.38 15.70
C PHE A 378 -1.58 13.41 16.50
N LYS A 379 -0.44 13.76 15.97
CA LYS A 379 0.40 14.89 16.37
C LYS A 379 0.94 15.52 15.10
N GLN A 380 0.78 16.83 14.94
CA GLN A 380 1.41 17.54 13.84
C GLN A 380 2.93 17.56 14.05
N LEU A 381 3.66 16.97 13.11
CA LEU A 381 5.12 16.84 13.13
C LEU A 381 5.74 17.85 12.16
N ASN A 382 6.58 18.74 12.66
CA ASN A 382 7.44 19.61 11.86
C ASN A 382 8.75 18.91 11.49
N MET A 383 9.62 19.55 10.75
CA MET A 383 10.90 18.99 10.30
C MET A 383 11.77 18.47 11.47
N ARG A 384 11.84 19.21 12.60
CA ARG A 384 12.62 18.81 13.77
C ARG A 384 12.04 17.57 14.47
N ASP A 385 10.72 17.42 14.46
CA ASP A 385 10.05 16.24 15.00
C ASP A 385 10.34 15.02 14.11
N MET A 386 10.31 15.18 12.78
CA MET A 386 10.65 14.13 11.81
C MET A 386 12.10 13.67 11.97
N GLU A 387 13.03 14.62 12.10
CA GLU A 387 14.45 14.33 12.35
C GLU A 387 14.67 13.53 13.64
N LYS A 388 13.98 13.91 14.74
CA LYS A 388 14.04 13.16 15.99
C LYS A 388 13.50 11.74 15.86
N ILE A 389 12.41 11.54 15.13
CA ILE A 389 11.86 10.20 14.88
C ILE A 389 12.87 9.33 14.11
N TYR A 390 13.51 9.86 13.07
CA TYR A 390 14.57 9.14 12.34
C TYR A 390 15.78 8.84 13.24
N LEU A 391 16.20 9.79 14.09
CA LEU A 391 17.28 9.56 15.07
C LEU A 391 16.94 8.47 16.08
N MET A 392 15.67 8.40 16.53
CA MET A 392 15.19 7.33 17.42
C MET A 392 15.13 5.97 16.71
N ALA A 393 14.88 5.97 15.41
CA ALA A 393 14.79 4.76 14.60
C ALA A 393 16.16 4.23 14.14
N ARG A 394 17.23 5.00 14.28
CA ARG A 394 18.59 4.61 13.92
C ARG A 394 19.12 3.54 14.87
#